data_7b08bbaf6edf9d363bb840b6e5bda597
#
_entry.id   7b08bbaf6edf9d363bb840b6e5bda597
#
_cell.length_a   1.000
_cell.length_b   1.000
_cell.length_c   1.000
_cell.angle_alpha   90.00
_cell.angle_beta   90.00
_cell.angle_gamma   90.00
#
_symmetry.space_group_name_H-M   'P 1'
#
loop_
_entity.id
_entity.type
_entity.pdbx_description
1 polymer ?
#
loop_
_entity_poly.entity_id
_entity_poly.type
_entity_poly.pdbx_seq_one_letter_code
_entity_poly.pdbx_strand_id
1 'polypeptide(L)'
;MGPSCLIIKRAERRGNNAKKHKFWENRKRAGFYRQKNPRVENIREIACAHLVMTNMSLIYNVPAKMMTHSMRGREKISQCRQCSEYLCHIGFGMTFTKIGTLFKRDRTSVTHACRKVEEMRDCSD
;
A
#
# COMPACT_ATOMS: atom_id res chain seq x y z
N MET A 1 9.22 21.49 19.39
CA MET A 1 8.17 20.50 19.68
C MET A 1 8.63 19.55 20.77
N GLY A 2 7.87 19.45 21.84
CA GLY A 2 8.25 18.67 23.02
C GLY A 2 8.00 17.17 22.87
N PRO A 3 8.63 16.31 23.72
CA PRO A 3 8.48 14.85 23.69
C PRO A 3 7.04 14.35 23.93
N SER A 4 6.19 15.15 24.56
CA SER A 4 4.76 14.83 24.77
C SER A 4 3.96 14.68 23.48
N CYS A 5 4.31 15.40 22.42
CA CYS A 5 3.64 15.32 21.13
C CYS A 5 3.89 13.95 20.43
N LEU A 6 5.06 13.38 20.61
CA LEU A 6 5.42 12.05 20.07
C LEU A 6 4.69 10.93 20.79
N ILE A 7 4.45 11.06 22.11
CA ILE A 7 3.74 10.07 22.93
C ILE A 7 2.26 10.05 22.55
N ILE A 8 1.62 11.21 22.40
CA ILE A 8 0.23 11.34 22.00
C ILE A 8 0.02 10.78 20.58
N LYS A 9 0.89 11.12 19.62
CA LYS A 9 0.86 10.56 18.26
C LYS A 9 1.04 9.04 18.23
N ARG A 10 1.81 8.47 19.14
CA ARG A 10 1.97 7.01 19.27
C ARG A 10 0.73 6.32 19.80
N ALA A 11 0.03 6.90 20.76
CA ALA A 11 -1.22 6.37 21.31
C ALA A 11 -2.35 6.43 20.29
N GLU A 12 -2.48 7.54 19.56
CA GLU A 12 -3.44 7.71 18.46
C GLU A 12 -3.20 6.74 17.31
N ARG A 13 -1.93 6.46 16.96
CA ARG A 13 -1.57 5.47 15.94
C ARG A 13 -2.07 4.07 16.30
N ARG A 14 -1.96 3.66 17.57
CA ARG A 14 -2.46 2.36 18.04
C ARG A 14 -3.98 2.26 17.96
N GLY A 15 -4.70 3.30 18.35
CA GLY A 15 -6.15 3.35 18.26
C GLY A 15 -6.67 3.35 16.82
N ASN A 16 -6.02 4.11 15.95
CA ASN A 16 -6.38 4.17 14.54
C ASN A 16 -6.10 2.86 13.79
N ASN A 17 -5.02 2.16 14.14
CA ASN A 17 -4.70 0.85 13.57
C ASN A 17 -5.77 -0.20 13.90
N ALA A 18 -6.27 -0.22 15.12
CA ALA A 18 -7.34 -1.14 15.52
C ALA A 18 -8.66 -0.84 14.80
N LYS A 19 -9.02 0.43 14.61
CA LYS A 19 -10.21 0.86 13.87
C LYS A 19 -10.09 0.52 12.37
N LYS A 20 -8.93 0.75 11.77
CA LYS A 20 -8.66 0.40 10.38
C LYS A 20 -8.71 -1.11 10.16
N HIS A 21 -8.15 -1.91 11.07
CA HIS A 21 -8.21 -3.37 11.00
C HIS A 21 -9.65 -3.88 11.04
N LYS A 22 -10.50 -3.35 11.92
CA LYS A 22 -11.93 -3.67 11.97
C LYS A 22 -12.68 -3.27 10.68
N PHE A 23 -12.34 -2.14 10.09
CA PHE A 23 -12.91 -1.69 8.82
C PHE A 23 -12.62 -2.68 7.69
N TRP A 24 -11.39 -3.18 7.59
CA TRP A 24 -10.98 -4.17 6.60
C TRP A 24 -11.62 -5.53 6.83
N GLU A 25 -11.72 -5.96 8.08
CA GLU A 25 -12.41 -7.18 8.48
C GLU A 25 -13.90 -7.15 8.11
N ASN A 26 -14.57 -6.03 8.37
CA ASN A 26 -15.98 -5.85 8.02
C ASN A 26 -16.18 -5.84 6.51
N ARG A 27 -15.26 -5.25 5.75
CA ARG A 27 -15.31 -5.27 4.29
C ARG A 27 -15.18 -6.68 3.71
N LYS A 28 -14.36 -7.52 4.33
CA LYS A 28 -14.24 -8.94 3.98
C LYS A 28 -15.54 -9.70 4.26
N ARG A 29 -16.18 -9.43 5.40
CA ARG A 29 -17.45 -10.07 5.80
C ARG A 29 -18.64 -9.63 4.95
N ALA A 30 -18.65 -8.43 4.44
CA ALA A 30 -19.73 -7.88 3.62
C ALA A 30 -19.83 -8.45 2.19
N GLY A 31 -19.05 -9.51 1.86
CA GLY A 31 -19.13 -10.19 0.56
C GLY A 31 -18.70 -9.34 -0.63
N PHE A 32 -17.93 -8.29 -0.38
CA PHE A 32 -17.35 -7.46 -1.45
C PHE A 32 -16.42 -8.25 -2.37
N TYR A 33 -15.99 -9.42 -1.91
CA TYR A 33 -15.21 -10.39 -2.67
C TYR A 33 -16.15 -11.48 -3.24
N ARG A 34 -16.90 -11.14 -4.28
CA ARG A 34 -17.61 -12.13 -5.05
C ARG A 34 -16.59 -13.15 -5.59
N GLN A 35 -16.83 -14.44 -5.35
CA GLN A 35 -15.97 -15.48 -5.92
C GLN A 35 -15.91 -15.31 -7.43
N LYS A 36 -14.77 -14.91 -7.93
CA LYS A 36 -14.52 -14.65 -9.34
C LYS A 36 -13.61 -15.72 -9.90
N ASN A 37 -13.72 -15.95 -11.20
CA ASN A 37 -12.81 -16.84 -11.91
C ASN A 37 -11.34 -16.39 -11.66
N PRO A 38 -10.47 -17.25 -11.11
CA PRO A 38 -9.11 -16.85 -10.72
C PRO A 38 -8.25 -16.34 -11.88
N ARG A 39 -8.54 -16.74 -13.11
CA ARG A 39 -7.82 -16.22 -14.29
C ARG A 39 -8.19 -14.77 -14.58
N VAL A 40 -9.46 -14.43 -14.47
CA VAL A 40 -9.95 -13.06 -14.72
C VAL A 40 -9.50 -12.12 -13.60
N GLU A 41 -9.48 -12.60 -12.37
CA GLU A 41 -8.96 -11.81 -11.23
C GLU A 41 -7.49 -11.49 -11.39
N ASN A 42 -6.67 -12.46 -11.80
CA ASN A 42 -5.24 -12.22 -12.04
C ASN A 42 -4.99 -11.15 -13.10
N ILE A 43 -5.70 -11.20 -14.21
CA ILE A 43 -5.58 -10.20 -15.28
C ILE A 43 -5.99 -8.82 -14.78
N ARG A 44 -7.11 -8.73 -14.06
CA ARG A 44 -7.61 -7.47 -13.49
C ARG A 44 -6.61 -6.89 -12.48
N GLU A 45 -6.08 -7.70 -11.59
CA GLU A 45 -5.11 -7.28 -10.59
C GLU A 45 -3.81 -6.77 -11.23
N ILE A 46 -3.31 -7.47 -12.23
CA ILE A 46 -2.13 -7.06 -12.99
C ILE A 46 -2.40 -5.71 -13.68
N ALA A 47 -3.55 -5.56 -14.34
CA ALA A 47 -3.93 -4.31 -15.00
C ALA A 47 -4.06 -3.15 -14.01
N CYS A 48 -4.67 -3.37 -12.86
CA CYS A 48 -4.79 -2.37 -11.80
C CYS A 48 -3.41 -1.96 -11.25
N ALA A 49 -2.53 -2.92 -11.01
CA ALA A 49 -1.17 -2.64 -10.56
C ALA A 49 -0.38 -1.83 -11.58
N HIS A 50 -0.46 -2.18 -12.85
CA HIS A 50 0.18 -1.42 -13.93
C HIS A 50 -0.37 0.01 -14.04
N LEU A 51 -1.68 0.17 -13.90
CA LEU A 51 -2.32 1.50 -13.89
C LEU A 51 -1.78 2.36 -12.76
N VAL A 52 -1.70 1.82 -11.56
CA VAL A 52 -1.16 2.53 -10.39
C VAL A 52 0.31 2.87 -10.60
N MET A 53 1.12 1.90 -11.02
CA MET A 53 2.55 2.11 -11.30
C MET A 53 2.78 3.23 -12.32
N THR A 54 2.03 3.23 -13.41
CA THR A 54 2.14 4.24 -14.47
C THR A 54 1.78 5.62 -13.95
N ASN A 55 0.66 5.75 -13.25
CA ASN A 55 0.22 7.03 -12.71
C ASN A 55 1.21 7.58 -11.68
N MET A 56 1.67 6.74 -10.76
CA MET A 56 2.63 7.16 -9.73
C MET A 56 4.00 7.48 -10.34
N SER A 57 4.41 6.76 -11.37
CA SER A 57 5.60 7.05 -12.17
C SER A 57 5.56 8.47 -12.75
N LEU A 58 4.43 8.89 -13.28
CA LEU A 58 4.23 10.24 -13.81
C LEU A 58 4.23 11.30 -12.70
N ILE A 59 3.54 11.03 -11.60
CA ILE A 59 3.44 11.98 -10.48
C ILE A 59 4.81 12.24 -9.83
N TYR A 60 5.58 11.18 -9.60
CA TYR A 60 6.90 11.26 -8.97
C TYR A 60 8.04 11.51 -9.95
N ASN A 61 7.77 11.49 -11.26
CA ASN A 61 8.77 11.57 -12.31
C ASN A 61 9.88 10.50 -12.14
N VAL A 62 9.46 9.26 -11.98
CA VAL A 62 10.31 8.08 -11.78
C VAL A 62 9.97 7.06 -12.87
N PRO A 63 10.95 6.42 -13.54
CA PRO A 63 10.68 5.38 -14.53
C PRO A 63 9.90 4.21 -13.91
N ALA A 64 8.83 3.75 -14.59
CA ALA A 64 7.97 2.68 -14.09
C ALA A 64 8.73 1.37 -13.83
N LYS A 65 9.78 1.08 -14.59
CA LYS A 65 10.65 -0.08 -14.40
C LYS A 65 11.36 -0.10 -13.04
N MET A 66 11.56 1.05 -12.42
CA MET A 66 12.19 1.16 -11.10
C MET A 66 11.28 0.69 -9.96
N MET A 67 9.97 0.63 -10.21
CA MET A 67 9.00 0.10 -9.24
C MET A 67 9.20 -1.38 -8.94
N THR A 68 9.62 -2.15 -9.93
CA THR A 68 9.84 -3.61 -9.81
C THR A 68 11.30 -3.99 -9.65
N HIS A 69 12.19 -3.00 -9.54
CA HIS A 69 13.62 -3.25 -9.37
C HIS A 69 13.92 -3.76 -7.96
N SER A 70 14.84 -4.73 -7.85
CA SER A 70 15.20 -5.37 -6.58
C SER A 70 15.93 -4.45 -5.60
N MET A 71 16.65 -3.44 -6.10
CA MET A 71 17.38 -2.49 -5.25
C MET A 71 16.41 -1.46 -4.64
N ARG A 72 16.74 -0.99 -3.43
CA ARG A 72 15.95 0.03 -2.73
C ARG A 72 15.81 1.32 -3.51
N GLY A 73 16.84 1.71 -4.24
CA GLY A 73 16.86 2.97 -4.97
C GLY A 73 16.94 4.20 -4.06
N ARG A 74 16.82 5.37 -4.67
CA ARG A 74 16.76 6.65 -3.96
C ARG A 74 15.44 6.79 -3.19
N GLU A 75 15.41 7.65 -2.20
CA GLU A 75 14.23 7.91 -1.36
C GLU A 75 12.97 8.20 -2.18
N LYS A 76 13.09 9.00 -3.24
CA LYS A 76 12.00 9.32 -4.16
C LYS A 76 11.41 8.07 -4.82
N ILE A 77 12.25 7.14 -5.25
CA ILE A 77 11.85 5.86 -5.85
C ILE A 77 11.16 4.98 -4.80
N SER A 78 11.71 4.92 -3.60
CA SER A 78 11.13 4.18 -2.49
C SER A 78 9.76 4.72 -2.09
N GLN A 79 9.59 6.02 -1.99
CA GLN A 79 8.30 6.66 -1.70
C GLN A 79 7.28 6.39 -2.80
N CYS A 80 7.66 6.54 -4.05
CA CYS A 80 6.82 6.24 -5.21
C CYS A 80 6.32 4.79 -5.17
N ARG A 81 7.21 3.85 -4.91
CA ARG A 81 6.88 2.43 -4.78
C ARG A 81 5.95 2.16 -3.59
N GLN A 82 6.27 2.71 -2.43
CA GLN A 82 5.47 2.55 -1.21
C GLN A 82 4.04 3.09 -1.40
N CYS A 83 3.90 4.26 -2.00
CA CYS A 83 2.60 4.83 -2.33
C CYS A 83 1.83 3.97 -3.35
N SER A 84 2.52 3.41 -4.34
CA SER A 84 1.91 2.51 -5.32
C SER A 84 1.39 1.23 -4.67
N GLU A 85 2.17 0.61 -3.83
CA GLU A 85 1.79 -0.59 -3.07
C GLU A 85 0.58 -0.30 -2.16
N TYR A 86 0.60 0.83 -1.47
CA TYR A 86 -0.51 1.28 -0.63
C TYR A 86 -1.80 1.49 -1.43
N LEU A 87 -1.72 2.15 -2.58
CA LEU A 87 -2.88 2.37 -3.45
C LEU A 87 -3.45 1.06 -4.00
N CYS A 88 -2.61 0.10 -4.35
CA CYS A 88 -3.05 -1.24 -4.75
C CYS A 88 -3.82 -1.94 -3.62
N HIS A 89 -3.35 -1.81 -2.40
CA HIS A 89 -4.02 -2.41 -1.24
C HIS A 89 -5.33 -1.70 -0.89
N ILE A 90 -5.30 -0.37 -0.76
CA ILE A 90 -6.46 0.43 -0.34
C ILE A 90 -7.47 0.61 -1.46
N GLY A 91 -7.01 0.95 -2.66
CA GLY A 91 -7.87 1.25 -3.80
C GLY A 91 -8.52 0.02 -4.42
N PHE A 92 -7.75 -1.04 -4.61
CA PHE A 92 -8.19 -2.25 -5.31
C PHE A 92 -8.39 -3.45 -4.39
N GLY A 93 -8.12 -3.33 -3.11
CA GLY A 93 -8.31 -4.41 -2.14
C GLY A 93 -7.37 -5.60 -2.34
N MET A 94 -6.21 -5.41 -2.95
CA MET A 94 -5.24 -6.47 -3.19
C MET A 94 -4.59 -6.92 -1.89
N THR A 95 -4.30 -8.20 -1.78
CA THR A 95 -3.56 -8.75 -0.64
C THR A 95 -2.09 -8.38 -0.69
N PHE A 96 -1.42 -8.30 0.45
CA PHE A 96 0.01 -8.02 0.51
C PHE A 96 0.86 -9.03 -0.26
N THR A 97 0.46 -10.30 -0.26
CA THR A 97 1.13 -11.36 -1.00
C THR A 97 1.07 -11.10 -2.51
N LYS A 98 -0.09 -10.74 -3.03
CA LYS A 98 -0.27 -10.43 -4.46
C LYS A 98 0.50 -9.17 -4.88
N ILE A 99 0.45 -8.13 -4.05
CA ILE A 99 1.21 -6.89 -4.27
C ILE A 99 2.72 -7.23 -4.28
N GLY A 100 3.19 -8.00 -3.33
CA GLY A 100 4.58 -8.44 -3.27
C GLY A 100 5.01 -9.18 -4.53
N THR A 101 4.19 -10.07 -5.05
CA THR A 101 4.46 -10.78 -6.31
C THR A 101 4.54 -9.81 -7.50
N LEU A 102 3.62 -8.86 -7.61
CA LEU A 102 3.56 -7.90 -8.72
C LEU A 102 4.71 -6.88 -8.68
N PHE A 103 5.09 -6.44 -7.49
CA PHE A 103 6.21 -5.50 -7.28
C PHE A 103 7.55 -6.18 -7.08
N LYS A 104 7.60 -7.51 -7.11
CA LYS A 104 8.81 -8.31 -6.84
C LYS A 104 9.43 -7.98 -5.48
N ARG A 105 8.59 -7.95 -4.46
CA ARG A 105 8.96 -7.65 -3.08
C ARG A 105 8.38 -8.68 -2.13
N ASP A 106 8.99 -8.81 -0.96
CA ASP A 106 8.46 -9.65 0.10
C ASP A 106 7.17 -9.07 0.69
N ARG A 107 6.28 -9.94 1.08
CA ARG A 107 5.05 -9.56 1.79
C ARG A 107 5.32 -8.64 2.99
N THR A 108 6.36 -8.93 3.76
CA THR A 108 6.77 -8.11 4.90
C THR A 108 7.14 -6.70 4.50
N SER A 109 7.90 -6.54 3.41
CA SER A 109 8.27 -5.24 2.84
C SER A 109 7.05 -4.44 2.41
N VAL A 110 6.07 -5.07 1.78
CA VAL A 110 4.80 -4.45 1.39
C VAL A 110 4.00 -3.99 2.61
N THR A 111 3.93 -4.82 3.65
CA THR A 111 3.25 -4.48 4.90
C THR A 111 3.88 -3.24 5.56
N HIS A 112 5.20 -3.20 5.63
CA HIS A 112 5.93 -2.03 6.14
C HIS A 112 5.72 -0.78 5.30
N ALA A 113 5.73 -0.91 3.97
CA ALA A 113 5.48 0.18 3.05
C ALA A 113 4.09 0.79 3.26
N CYS A 114 3.06 -0.03 3.31
CA CYS A 114 1.69 0.42 3.56
C CYS A 114 1.53 1.11 4.91
N ARG A 115 2.15 0.57 5.96
CA ARG A 115 2.16 1.18 7.29
C ARG A 115 2.84 2.54 7.28
N LYS A 116 3.98 2.64 6.63
CA LYS A 116 4.73 3.90 6.52
C LYS A 116 3.92 4.99 5.80
N VAL A 117 3.23 4.66 4.73
CA VAL A 117 2.38 5.60 4.00
C VAL A 117 1.19 6.04 4.86
N GLU A 118 0.57 5.15 5.60
CA GLU A 118 -0.50 5.50 6.55
C GLU A 118 -0.01 6.46 7.63
N GLU A 119 1.17 6.21 8.18
CA GLU A 119 1.79 7.10 9.18
C GLU A 119 2.08 8.48 8.60
N MET A 120 2.60 8.56 7.38
CA MET A 120 2.84 9.84 6.70
C MET A 120 1.54 10.61 6.46
N ARG A 121 0.48 9.92 6.04
CA ARG A 121 -0.84 10.52 5.84
C ARG A 121 -1.41 11.08 7.14
N ASP A 122 -1.33 10.32 8.22
CA ASP A 122 -1.85 10.71 9.51
C ASP A 122 -1.06 11.87 10.16
N CYS A 123 0.19 12.09 9.72
CA CYS A 123 1.04 13.20 10.16
C CYS A 123 0.91 14.47 9.33
N SER A 124 0.17 14.41 8.21
CA SER A 124 0.05 15.54 7.28
C SER A 124 -1.08 16.52 7.64
N ASP A 125 -1.83 16.22 8.67
CA ASP A 125 -2.93 17.07 9.17
C ASP A 125 -2.45 18.11 10.21
#